data_5dc07526a9e6fee3137dcc4624d4d49e
#
_entry.id   5dc07526a9e6fee3137dcc4624d4d49e
#
_cell.length_a   1.000
_cell.length_b   1.000
_cell.length_c   1.000
_cell.angle_alpha   90.00
_cell.angle_beta   90.00
_cell.angle_gamma   90.00
#
_symmetry.space_group_name_H-M   'P 1'
#
loop_
_entity.id
_entity.type
_entity.pdbx_description
1 polymer ?
#
loop_
_entity_poly.entity_id
_entity_poly.type
_entity_poly.pdbx_seq_one_letter_code
_entity_poly.pdbx_strand_id
1 'polypeptide(L)'
;MIKVYLKQAWELLKQNKLFSMLYIVGTGLAIAMTMIMAVVYYVKIAPVYPEANRMNTLYLSNSKFTQGSGNNTRTMQWAVSYKALQDWFYPVENALVVSAELHNDLSENSYIQPADRSGDFPVMVKLTDPAFFKIYSFQFLEGSPFTASDLASGISTAVITDDLARRLFGTTEEVVGRSFSLNYICLLYTSDA
;
A
#
# COMPACT_ATOMS: atom_id res chain seq x y z
N MET A 1 0.19 32.17 -44.21
CA MET A 1 -0.49 30.94 -44.63
C MET A 1 -1.33 30.30 -43.49
N ILE A 2 -0.79 30.07 -42.29
CA ILE A 2 -1.51 29.43 -41.17
C ILE A 2 -2.86 30.10 -40.81
N LYS A 3 -2.92 31.43 -40.79
CA LYS A 3 -4.18 32.19 -40.52
C LYS A 3 -5.32 31.89 -41.52
N VAL A 4 -5.00 31.60 -42.77
CA VAL A 4 -6.00 31.30 -43.80
C VAL A 4 -6.58 29.90 -43.58
N TYR A 5 -5.72 28.92 -43.27
CA TYR A 5 -6.15 27.55 -42.93
C TYR A 5 -6.99 27.50 -41.66
N LEU A 6 -6.62 28.27 -40.64
CA LEU A 6 -7.41 28.36 -39.40
C LEU A 6 -8.81 28.96 -39.64
N LYS A 7 -8.88 30.00 -40.50
CA LYS A 7 -10.17 30.61 -40.85
C LYS A 7 -11.09 29.65 -41.65
N GLN A 8 -10.50 28.94 -42.62
CA GLN A 8 -11.23 27.91 -43.37
C GLN A 8 -11.69 26.75 -42.47
N ALA A 9 -10.84 26.25 -41.59
CA ALA A 9 -11.20 25.22 -40.63
C ALA A 9 -12.36 25.67 -39.70
N TRP A 10 -12.33 26.93 -39.26
CA TRP A 10 -13.40 27.50 -38.43
C TRP A 10 -14.73 27.62 -39.15
N GLU A 11 -14.70 27.97 -40.42
CA GLU A 11 -15.92 28.04 -41.26
C GLU A 11 -16.50 26.64 -41.52
N LEU A 12 -15.66 25.63 -41.79
CA LEU A 12 -16.08 24.24 -41.95
C LEU A 12 -16.73 23.68 -40.68
N LEU A 13 -16.14 24.02 -39.52
CA LEU A 13 -16.72 23.65 -38.20
C LEU A 13 -18.12 24.24 -37.99
N LYS A 14 -18.37 25.47 -38.45
CA LYS A 14 -19.66 26.11 -38.32
C LYS A 14 -20.71 25.55 -39.29
N GLN A 15 -20.29 25.11 -40.48
CA GLN A 15 -21.21 24.55 -41.47
C GLN A 15 -21.76 23.17 -41.04
N ASN A 16 -20.91 22.34 -40.38
CA ASN A 16 -21.28 20.98 -39.98
C ASN A 16 -21.23 20.81 -38.47
N LYS A 17 -22.05 21.55 -37.75
CA LYS A 17 -22.03 21.61 -36.27
C LYS A 17 -22.09 20.26 -35.58
N LEU A 18 -22.95 19.36 -36.06
CA LEU A 18 -23.16 18.05 -35.45
C LEU A 18 -21.92 17.14 -35.59
N PHE A 19 -21.36 17.07 -36.81
CA PHE A 19 -20.14 16.29 -37.05
C PHE A 19 -18.94 16.89 -36.32
N SER A 20 -18.82 18.21 -36.29
CA SER A 20 -17.76 18.91 -35.59
C SER A 20 -17.82 18.66 -34.08
N MET A 21 -19.01 18.72 -33.49
CA MET A 21 -19.23 18.42 -32.10
C MET A 21 -18.84 16.95 -31.78
N LEU A 22 -19.29 16.00 -32.58
CA LEU A 22 -18.99 14.59 -32.43
C LEU A 22 -17.47 14.35 -32.51
N TYR A 23 -16.79 15.02 -33.43
CA TYR A 23 -15.35 14.89 -33.62
C TYR A 23 -14.57 15.47 -32.44
N ILE A 24 -14.95 16.63 -31.96
CA ILE A 24 -14.33 17.30 -30.82
C ILE A 24 -14.50 16.46 -29.52
N VAL A 25 -15.74 15.99 -29.29
CA VAL A 25 -16.04 15.14 -28.12
C VAL A 25 -15.29 13.81 -28.20
N GLY A 26 -15.30 13.15 -29.37
CA GLY A 26 -14.63 11.88 -29.58
C GLY A 26 -13.11 11.98 -29.40
N THR A 27 -12.49 12.99 -30.02
CA THR A 27 -11.03 13.21 -29.85
C THR A 27 -10.68 13.63 -28.44
N GLY A 28 -11.49 14.48 -27.81
CA GLY A 28 -11.30 14.88 -26.40
C GLY A 28 -11.40 13.68 -25.45
N LEU A 29 -12.39 12.81 -25.66
CA LEU A 29 -12.52 11.59 -24.88
C LEU A 29 -11.35 10.63 -25.08
N ALA A 30 -10.89 10.45 -26.32
CA ALA A 30 -9.74 9.59 -26.61
C ALA A 30 -8.46 10.10 -25.93
N ILE A 31 -8.20 11.40 -25.98
CA ILE A 31 -7.05 12.02 -25.29
C ILE A 31 -7.19 11.86 -23.76
N ALA A 32 -8.38 12.11 -23.21
CA ALA A 32 -8.61 11.94 -21.78
C ALA A 32 -8.36 10.50 -21.32
N MET A 33 -8.87 9.51 -22.05
CA MET A 33 -8.65 8.09 -21.76
C MET A 33 -7.17 7.70 -21.80
N THR A 34 -6.45 8.15 -22.83
CA THR A 34 -5.00 7.87 -22.92
C THR A 34 -4.22 8.53 -21.80
N MET A 35 -4.56 9.76 -21.39
CA MET A 35 -3.95 10.43 -20.25
C MET A 35 -4.24 9.69 -18.94
N ILE A 36 -5.48 9.28 -18.70
CA ILE A 36 -5.85 8.50 -17.51
C ILE A 36 -5.04 7.21 -17.46
N MET A 37 -4.96 6.46 -18.57
CA MET A 37 -4.14 5.23 -18.60
C MET A 37 -2.66 5.51 -18.34
N ALA A 38 -2.12 6.56 -18.92
CA ALA A 38 -0.72 6.95 -18.69
C ALA A 38 -0.45 7.30 -17.22
N VAL A 39 -1.36 8.04 -16.58
CA VAL A 39 -1.26 8.41 -15.16
C VAL A 39 -1.37 7.16 -14.27
N VAL A 40 -2.35 6.29 -14.53
CA VAL A 40 -2.52 5.05 -13.76
C VAL A 40 -1.29 4.15 -13.88
N TYR A 41 -0.75 4.02 -15.09
CA TYR A 41 0.47 3.25 -15.32
C TYR A 41 1.68 3.87 -14.61
N TYR A 42 1.83 5.19 -14.71
CA TYR A 42 2.91 5.92 -14.04
C TYR A 42 2.85 5.73 -12.52
N VAL A 43 1.67 5.92 -11.91
CA VAL A 43 1.49 5.75 -10.45
C VAL A 43 1.81 4.32 -9.98
N LYS A 44 1.55 3.31 -10.83
CA LYS A 44 1.89 1.91 -10.49
C LYS A 44 3.38 1.61 -10.54
N ILE A 45 4.15 2.32 -11.35
CA ILE A 45 5.57 2.00 -11.59
C ILE A 45 6.50 3.03 -10.94
N ALA A 46 6.08 4.28 -10.87
CA ALA A 46 6.94 5.34 -10.35
C ALA A 46 7.35 5.10 -8.89
N PRO A 47 8.60 5.33 -8.55
CA PRO A 47 9.07 5.34 -7.18
C PRO A 47 8.51 6.57 -6.46
N VAL A 48 7.35 6.41 -5.82
CA VAL A 48 6.67 7.46 -5.05
C VAL A 48 6.78 7.13 -3.56
N TYR A 49 7.04 8.13 -2.73
CA TYR A 49 7.05 7.96 -1.28
C TYR A 49 5.75 7.33 -0.77
N PRO A 50 5.82 6.36 0.18
CA PRO A 50 7.02 5.87 0.85
C PRO A 50 7.81 4.80 0.07
N GLU A 51 7.35 4.34 -1.08
CA GLU A 51 7.94 3.27 -1.88
C GLU A 51 9.03 3.79 -2.85
N ALA A 52 9.97 4.57 -2.35
CA ALA A 52 11.04 5.15 -3.16
C ALA A 52 11.90 4.09 -3.88
N ASN A 53 12.00 2.89 -3.30
CA ASN A 53 12.79 1.78 -3.84
C ASN A 53 11.96 0.74 -4.61
N ARG A 54 10.73 1.07 -5.03
CA ARG A 54 9.79 0.14 -5.70
C ARG A 54 10.41 -0.64 -6.85
N MET A 55 11.25 -0.01 -7.67
CA MET A 55 11.90 -0.65 -8.82
C MET A 55 12.91 -1.75 -8.43
N ASN A 56 13.43 -1.70 -7.20
CA ASN A 56 14.41 -2.64 -6.68
C ASN A 56 13.81 -3.56 -5.60
N THR A 57 12.50 -3.51 -5.40
CA THR A 57 11.79 -4.28 -4.39
C THR A 57 10.97 -5.39 -5.04
N LEU A 58 11.10 -6.60 -4.53
CA LEU A 58 10.30 -7.74 -4.92
C LEU A 58 9.24 -8.01 -3.85
N TYR A 59 7.98 -8.00 -4.25
CA TYR A 59 6.85 -8.28 -3.37
C TYR A 59 6.37 -9.71 -3.55
N LEU A 60 6.38 -10.48 -2.46
CA LEU A 60 5.86 -11.83 -2.40
C LEU A 60 4.57 -11.84 -1.60
N SER A 61 3.43 -11.99 -2.26
CA SER A 61 2.13 -11.97 -1.60
C SER A 61 1.58 -13.35 -1.29
N ASN A 62 1.82 -14.32 -2.18
CA ASN A 62 1.25 -15.67 -2.08
C ASN A 62 2.25 -16.74 -2.52
N SER A 63 2.21 -17.86 -1.82
CA SER A 63 2.88 -19.09 -2.26
C SER A 63 1.86 -20.05 -2.86
N LYS A 64 2.25 -20.69 -3.95
CA LYS A 64 1.45 -21.71 -4.62
C LYS A 64 2.09 -23.07 -4.42
N PHE A 65 1.42 -23.94 -3.68
CA PHE A 65 1.83 -25.33 -3.49
C PHE A 65 0.99 -26.22 -4.39
N THR A 66 1.66 -27.06 -5.14
CA THR A 66 1.02 -28.07 -6.00
C THR A 66 1.41 -29.43 -5.51
N GLN A 67 0.44 -30.20 -5.05
CA GLN A 67 0.64 -31.58 -4.58
C GLN A 67 -0.13 -32.55 -5.48
N GLY A 68 0.54 -33.60 -5.92
CA GLY A 68 -0.05 -34.63 -6.77
C GLY A 68 0.57 -34.68 -8.16
N SER A 69 0.21 -35.71 -8.94
CA SER A 69 0.67 -35.92 -10.30
C SER A 69 -0.51 -36.33 -11.21
N GLY A 70 -0.52 -35.84 -12.44
CA GLY A 70 -1.57 -36.12 -13.41
C GLY A 70 -2.92 -35.48 -13.06
N ASN A 71 -4.01 -36.22 -13.25
CA ASN A 71 -5.39 -35.72 -13.04
C ASN A 71 -5.78 -35.45 -11.57
N ASN A 72 -4.92 -35.78 -10.61
CA ASN A 72 -5.17 -35.63 -9.18
C ASN A 72 -4.28 -34.53 -8.54
N THR A 73 -4.13 -33.43 -9.20
CA THR A 73 -3.32 -32.30 -8.73
C THR A 73 -4.15 -31.38 -7.88
N ARG A 74 -3.80 -31.19 -6.60
CA ARG A 74 -4.34 -30.16 -5.72
C ARG A 74 -3.40 -28.97 -5.71
N THR A 75 -3.93 -27.81 -6.04
CA THR A 75 -3.22 -26.53 -5.91
C THR A 75 -3.80 -25.76 -4.74
N MET A 76 -2.95 -25.39 -3.81
CA MET A 76 -3.29 -24.56 -2.67
C MET A 76 -2.51 -23.25 -2.75
N GLN A 77 -3.17 -22.13 -2.50
CA GLN A 77 -2.54 -20.81 -2.38
C GLN A 77 -2.65 -20.35 -0.93
N TRP A 78 -1.52 -20.01 -0.34
CA TRP A 78 -1.43 -19.55 1.04
C TRP A 78 -0.51 -18.34 1.12
N ALA A 79 -0.71 -17.53 2.14
CA ALA A 79 0.32 -16.58 2.54
C ALA A 79 1.63 -17.31 2.88
N VAL A 80 2.76 -16.68 2.63
CA VAL A 80 4.06 -17.26 3.01
C VAL A 80 4.15 -17.29 4.53
N SER A 81 4.41 -18.45 5.12
CA SER A 81 4.56 -18.56 6.57
C SER A 81 5.84 -17.87 7.05
N TYR A 82 5.82 -17.33 8.27
CA TYR A 82 6.99 -16.68 8.85
C TYR A 82 8.22 -17.60 8.92
N LYS A 83 8.00 -18.88 9.21
CA LYS A 83 9.06 -19.89 9.18
C LYS A 83 9.66 -20.05 7.79
N ALA A 84 8.86 -20.11 6.74
CA ALA A 84 9.36 -20.17 5.38
C ALA A 84 10.14 -18.91 4.98
N LEU A 85 9.75 -17.73 5.50
CA LEU A 85 10.52 -16.52 5.33
C LEU A 85 11.89 -16.62 5.99
N GLN A 86 11.95 -17.14 7.22
CA GLN A 86 13.21 -17.32 7.95
C GLN A 86 14.14 -18.34 7.28
N ASP A 87 13.59 -19.46 6.83
CA ASP A 87 14.40 -20.55 6.29
C ASP A 87 14.87 -20.31 4.85
N TRP A 88 14.07 -19.59 4.04
CA TRP A 88 14.33 -19.49 2.59
C TRP A 88 14.64 -18.08 2.10
N PHE A 89 14.09 -17.04 2.73
CA PHE A 89 14.20 -15.67 2.21
C PHE A 89 15.17 -14.80 2.98
N TYR A 90 15.26 -14.92 4.31
CA TYR A 90 16.26 -14.17 5.07
C TYR A 90 17.71 -14.55 4.74
N PRO A 91 18.04 -15.83 4.41
CA PRO A 91 19.39 -16.21 4.03
C PRO A 91 19.80 -15.85 2.60
N VAL A 92 18.95 -15.18 1.81
CA VAL A 92 19.27 -14.84 0.41
C VAL A 92 20.40 -13.83 0.35
N GLU A 93 21.57 -14.25 -0.11
CA GLU A 93 22.80 -13.46 -0.14
C GLU A 93 22.72 -12.19 -1.01
N ASN A 94 21.87 -12.20 -2.06
CA ASN A 94 21.71 -11.06 -2.97
C ASN A 94 20.63 -10.06 -2.55
N ALA A 95 19.90 -10.32 -1.47
CA ALA A 95 18.94 -9.40 -0.93
C ALA A 95 19.61 -8.46 0.08
N LEU A 96 19.53 -7.15 -0.13
CA LEU A 96 20.05 -6.16 0.81
C LEU A 96 19.25 -6.13 2.11
N VAL A 97 17.94 -6.26 2.00
CA VAL A 97 16.99 -6.24 3.13
C VAL A 97 15.83 -7.15 2.79
N VAL A 98 15.43 -7.99 3.71
CA VAL A 98 14.20 -8.79 3.66
C VAL A 98 13.33 -8.37 4.83
N SER A 99 12.06 -8.12 4.57
CA SER A 99 11.08 -7.75 5.59
C SER A 99 9.84 -8.61 5.49
N ALA A 100 9.30 -8.97 6.63
CA ALA A 100 8.02 -9.63 6.76
C ALA A 100 6.93 -8.60 7.03
N GLU A 101 5.87 -8.69 6.25
CA GLU A 101 4.67 -7.89 6.44
C GLU A 101 3.47 -8.84 6.51
N LEU A 102 2.74 -8.78 7.59
CA LEU A 102 1.46 -9.44 7.69
C LEU A 102 0.38 -8.46 7.22
N HIS A 103 0.03 -8.61 5.95
CA HIS A 103 -1.12 -7.95 5.38
C HIS A 103 -2.34 -8.83 5.65
N ASN A 104 -2.89 -8.67 6.84
CA ASN A 104 -4.16 -9.28 7.13
C ASN A 104 -5.22 -8.22 6.90
N ASP A 105 -6.39 -8.64 6.42
CA ASP A 105 -7.61 -7.82 6.39
C ASP A 105 -8.13 -7.57 7.82
N LEU A 106 -7.19 -7.21 8.71
CA LEU A 106 -7.46 -6.87 10.11
C LEU A 106 -8.25 -5.56 10.20
N SER A 107 -8.35 -4.83 9.10
CA SER A 107 -9.05 -3.55 9.04
C SER A 107 -10.53 -3.66 9.37
N GLU A 108 -11.19 -4.77 9.02
CA GLU A 108 -12.60 -4.95 9.30
C GLU A 108 -12.92 -5.18 10.79
N ASN A 109 -11.92 -5.62 11.58
CA ASN A 109 -12.11 -6.00 12.98
C ASN A 109 -11.07 -5.37 13.94
N SER A 110 -10.40 -4.31 13.50
CA SER A 110 -9.45 -3.59 14.35
C SER A 110 -10.03 -2.25 14.75
N TYR A 111 -10.07 -2.00 16.05
CA TYR A 111 -10.62 -0.78 16.62
C TYR A 111 -9.66 -0.18 17.62
N ILE A 112 -9.56 1.13 17.59
CA ILE A 112 -8.83 1.90 18.60
C ILE A 112 -9.81 2.65 19.48
N GLN A 113 -9.52 2.64 20.78
CA GLN A 113 -10.23 3.42 21.76
C GLN A 113 -9.35 4.61 22.20
N PRO A 114 -9.81 5.85 21.97
CA PRO A 114 -9.17 7.04 22.50
C PRO A 114 -9.08 7.05 24.02
N ALA A 115 -8.13 7.80 24.57
CA ALA A 115 -7.94 7.88 26.02
C ALA A 115 -9.16 8.47 26.77
N ASP A 116 -9.92 9.34 26.12
CA ASP A 116 -11.16 9.95 26.64
C ASP A 116 -12.38 9.02 26.55
N ARG A 117 -12.22 7.81 25.99
CA ARG A 117 -13.30 6.85 25.76
C ARG A 117 -14.50 7.40 24.98
N SER A 118 -14.28 8.35 24.11
CA SER A 118 -15.31 8.99 23.29
C SER A 118 -15.99 8.05 22.28
N GLY A 119 -15.48 6.84 22.13
CA GLY A 119 -15.99 5.79 21.25
C GLY A 119 -14.88 5.10 20.49
N ASP A 120 -15.14 3.87 20.06
CA ASP A 120 -14.21 3.09 19.25
C ASP A 120 -14.34 3.49 17.78
N PHE A 121 -13.22 3.57 17.06
CA PHE A 121 -13.25 3.76 15.63
C PHE A 121 -12.35 2.75 14.90
N PRO A 122 -12.75 2.33 13.69
CA PRO A 122 -12.00 1.35 12.92
C PRO A 122 -10.67 1.91 12.44
N VAL A 123 -9.64 1.07 12.45
CA VAL A 123 -8.30 1.39 11.97
C VAL A 123 -7.74 0.26 11.15
N MET A 124 -6.88 0.61 10.21
CA MET A 124 -6.11 -0.36 9.46
C MET A 124 -4.81 -0.65 10.21
N VAL A 125 -4.60 -1.91 10.57
CA VAL A 125 -3.40 -2.36 11.28
C VAL A 125 -2.53 -3.17 10.33
N LYS A 126 -1.26 -2.82 10.28
CA LYS A 126 -0.22 -3.53 9.54
C LYS A 126 0.82 -4.02 10.54
N LEU A 127 1.01 -5.34 10.62
CA LEU A 127 2.05 -5.94 11.43
C LEU A 127 3.31 -6.10 10.58
N THR A 128 4.42 -5.52 11.04
CA THR A 128 5.68 -5.52 10.30
C THR A 128 6.85 -5.80 11.22
N ASP A 129 7.97 -6.16 10.62
CA ASP A 129 9.26 -6.20 11.30
C ASP A 129 10.02 -4.86 11.19
N PRO A 130 11.11 -4.65 11.95
CA PRO A 130 11.90 -3.43 11.86
C PRO A 130 12.56 -3.19 10.50
N ALA A 131 12.74 -4.24 9.69
CA ALA A 131 13.34 -4.13 8.37
C ALA A 131 12.41 -3.42 7.37
N PHE A 132 11.10 -3.41 7.64
CA PHE A 132 10.10 -2.68 6.87
C PHE A 132 10.47 -1.21 6.67
N PHE A 133 10.92 -0.53 7.71
CA PHE A 133 11.30 0.88 7.66
C PHE A 133 12.63 1.14 6.93
N LYS A 134 13.39 0.10 6.59
CA LYS A 134 14.57 0.21 5.72
C LYS A 134 14.19 0.10 4.23
N ILE A 135 13.12 -0.63 3.93
CA ILE A 135 12.60 -0.79 2.56
C ILE A 135 11.79 0.45 2.18
N TYR A 136 10.92 0.91 3.09
CA TYR A 136 10.04 2.04 2.87
C TYR A 136 10.61 3.31 3.49
N SER A 137 10.64 4.38 2.71
CA SER A 137 11.18 5.68 3.12
C SER A 137 10.10 6.54 3.78
N PHE A 138 9.72 6.23 5.01
CA PHE A 138 8.77 7.05 5.76
C PHE A 138 9.44 8.32 6.30
N GLN A 139 8.67 9.41 6.33
CA GLN A 139 9.05 10.64 7.02
C GLN A 139 8.41 10.65 8.39
N PHE A 140 9.23 10.64 9.44
CA PHE A 140 8.76 10.73 10.81
C PHE A 140 8.67 12.19 11.24
N LEU A 141 7.52 12.61 11.74
CA LEU A 141 7.34 13.93 12.32
C LEU A 141 7.96 13.98 13.71
N GLU A 142 7.78 12.92 14.49
CA GLU A 142 8.37 12.72 15.81
C GLU A 142 8.80 11.26 15.98
N GLY A 143 9.81 11.05 16.82
CA GLY A 143 10.29 9.72 17.18
C GLY A 143 11.09 9.04 16.06
N SER A 144 11.12 7.74 16.12
CA SER A 144 11.84 6.86 15.20
C SER A 144 11.10 5.54 15.02
N PRO A 145 11.40 4.77 13.96
CA PRO A 145 10.88 3.43 13.82
C PRO A 145 11.34 2.54 14.98
N PHE A 146 10.53 1.55 15.32
CA PHE A 146 10.92 0.54 16.29
C PHE A 146 12.09 -0.31 15.78
N THR A 147 12.88 -0.80 16.70
CA THR A 147 14.12 -1.53 16.43
C THR A 147 13.98 -3.03 16.72
N ALA A 148 14.97 -3.81 16.32
CA ALA A 148 15.02 -5.24 16.65
C ALA A 148 15.10 -5.48 18.17
N SER A 149 15.69 -4.55 18.94
CA SER A 149 15.73 -4.62 20.42
C SER A 149 14.34 -4.38 21.02
N ASP A 150 13.54 -3.48 20.46
CA ASP A 150 12.17 -3.25 20.93
C ASP A 150 11.31 -4.49 20.70
N LEU A 151 11.45 -5.11 19.53
CA LEU A 151 10.77 -6.37 19.22
C LEU A 151 11.21 -7.50 20.17
N ALA A 152 12.51 -7.63 20.44
CA ALA A 152 13.05 -8.66 21.32
C ALA A 152 12.65 -8.44 22.80
N SER A 153 12.43 -7.20 23.23
CA SER A 153 11.98 -6.87 24.58
C SER A 153 10.52 -7.20 24.85
N GLY A 154 9.75 -7.51 23.80
CA GLY A 154 8.31 -7.79 23.89
C GLY A 154 7.45 -6.55 24.16
N ILE A 155 8.02 -5.35 24.03
CA ILE A 155 7.27 -4.10 24.19
C ILE A 155 6.41 -3.91 22.92
N SER A 156 5.11 -3.76 23.12
CA SER A 156 4.19 -3.44 22.04
C SER A 156 4.36 -1.98 21.61
N THR A 157 5.10 -1.77 20.54
CA THR A 157 5.32 -0.44 19.95
C THR A 157 4.52 -0.29 18.67
N ALA A 158 4.01 0.92 18.42
CA ALA A 158 3.27 1.24 17.20
C ALA A 158 3.79 2.54 16.59
N VAL A 159 3.84 2.57 15.26
CA VAL A 159 4.00 3.78 14.48
C VAL A 159 2.63 4.16 13.95
N ILE A 160 2.21 5.38 14.18
CA ILE A 160 0.89 5.89 13.80
C ILE A 160 1.03 7.03 12.80
N THR A 161 0.01 7.24 11.98
CA THR A 161 -0.05 8.39 11.08
C THR A 161 -0.40 9.66 11.84
N ASP A 162 -0.10 10.83 11.27
CA ASP A 162 -0.45 12.14 11.82
C ASP A 162 -1.97 12.31 11.97
N ASP A 163 -2.76 11.82 11.03
CA ASP A 163 -4.23 11.84 11.12
C ASP A 163 -4.72 11.01 12.32
N LEU A 164 -4.13 9.82 12.53
CA LEU A 164 -4.47 8.99 13.68
C LEU A 164 -4.04 9.64 15.00
N ALA A 165 -2.87 10.28 15.03
CA ALA A 165 -2.40 11.01 16.21
C ALA A 165 -3.37 12.14 16.60
N ARG A 166 -3.84 12.91 15.63
CA ARG A 166 -4.86 13.97 15.86
C ARG A 166 -6.17 13.41 16.38
N ARG A 167 -6.62 12.27 15.84
CA ARG A 167 -7.87 11.64 16.32
C ARG A 167 -7.75 11.08 17.73
N LEU A 168 -6.59 10.50 18.07
CA LEU A 168 -6.35 9.89 19.38
C LEU A 168 -6.04 10.88 20.48
N PHE A 169 -5.23 11.88 20.16
CA PHE A 169 -4.62 12.77 21.16
C PHE A 169 -4.94 14.24 20.97
N GLY A 170 -5.66 14.59 19.89
CA GLY A 170 -5.98 15.98 19.54
C GLY A 170 -4.80 16.80 19.04
N THR A 171 -3.61 16.22 18.95
CA THR A 171 -2.36 16.88 18.55
C THR A 171 -1.46 15.92 17.77
N THR A 172 -0.50 16.50 17.06
CA THR A 172 0.62 15.75 16.43
C THR A 172 1.94 16.00 17.12
N GLU A 173 1.97 16.82 18.16
CA GLU A 173 3.17 17.18 18.93
C GLU A 173 3.15 16.46 20.28
N GLU A 174 4.34 16.06 20.76
CA GLU A 174 4.50 15.34 22.03
C GLU A 174 3.67 14.05 22.11
N VAL A 175 3.59 13.30 21.00
CA VAL A 175 2.83 12.05 20.90
C VAL A 175 3.69 10.84 21.29
N VAL A 176 5.00 10.94 21.13
CA VAL A 176 5.92 9.84 21.44
C VAL A 176 5.84 9.43 22.91
N GLY A 177 5.73 8.14 23.17
CA GLY A 177 5.60 7.57 24.52
C GLY A 177 4.18 7.56 25.09
N ARG A 178 3.19 8.11 24.38
CA ARG A 178 1.80 7.95 24.79
C ARG A 178 1.29 6.56 24.44
N SER A 179 0.39 6.03 25.26
CA SER A 179 -0.23 4.72 25.07
C SER A 179 -1.69 4.84 24.67
N PHE A 180 -2.16 3.87 23.92
CA PHE A 180 -3.56 3.73 23.52
C PHE A 180 -3.97 2.26 23.53
N SER A 181 -5.25 2.00 23.57
CA SER A 181 -5.78 0.64 23.49
C SER A 181 -6.12 0.28 22.05
N LEU A 182 -5.51 -0.77 21.55
CA LEU A 182 -5.76 -1.33 20.24
C LEU A 182 -6.37 -2.72 20.36
N ASN A 183 -7.58 -2.88 19.87
CA ASN A 183 -8.26 -4.17 19.77
C ASN A 183 -8.14 -4.68 18.34
N TYR A 184 -7.48 -5.80 18.14
CA TYR A 184 -7.41 -6.45 16.83
C TYR A 184 -7.53 -7.96 17.00
N ILE A 185 -8.10 -8.62 16.00
CA ILE A 185 -8.20 -10.07 15.99
C ILE A 185 -6.91 -10.61 15.39
N CYS A 186 -6.07 -11.19 16.22
CA CYS A 186 -4.90 -11.94 15.77
C CYS A 186 -5.31 -13.41 15.56
N LEU A 187 -5.48 -13.80 14.30
CA LEU A 187 -5.65 -15.20 13.95
C LEU A 187 -4.26 -15.85 13.89
N LEU A 188 -3.73 -16.21 15.03
CA LEU A 188 -2.57 -17.10 15.10
C LEU A 188 -3.05 -18.51 14.74
N TYR A 189 -2.81 -18.92 13.50
CA TYR A 189 -2.85 -20.34 13.16
C TYR A 189 -1.57 -20.98 13.72
N THR A 190 -1.64 -21.47 14.94
CA THR A 190 -0.66 -22.41 15.45
C THR A 190 -0.97 -23.75 14.78
N SER A 191 -0.30 -24.06 13.69
CA SER A 191 -0.27 -25.43 13.19
C SER A 191 0.77 -26.19 14.01
N ASP A 192 0.41 -26.58 15.21
CA ASP A 192 1.07 -27.66 15.91
C ASP A 192 0.47 -28.96 15.38
N ALA A 193 1.15 -29.53 14.38
CA ALA A 193 0.99 -30.94 13.99
C ALA A 193 2.28 -31.40 13.30
#